data_9d147fa72201abb19e3678d6b5edc3ac
#
_entry.id   9d147fa72201abb19e3678d6b5edc3ac
#
_cell.length_a   1.000
_cell.length_b   1.000
_cell.length_c   1.000
_cell.angle_alpha   90.00
_cell.angle_beta   90.00
_cell.angle_gamma   90.00
#
_symmetry.space_group_name_H-M   'P 1'
#
loop_
_entity.id
_entity.type
_entity.pdbx_description
1 polymer ?
#
loop_
_entity_poly.entity_id
_entity_poly.type
_entity_poly.pdbx_seq_one_letter_code
_entity_poly.pdbx_strand_id
1 'polypeptide(L)'
;KTVQALSNIIKKLEATLKTRITHVYVGFGGQSIIGVKNTNVRELSTESEVTQDMINELMDANRSMQYPDQQILDAVTLEYKVDNQYQAEPPVGVPCKRLEGNFLNILCRREFYRRLKKCFDQANISILDMYISPLALADSVLTDSEKRGGCALVDLGADTTTVSIFHRNILRKLSVIPLGSANITKDIASLQIEDGDAERLKLKYASAFTDGNDIDQARHYAIDSDRFIEMSKFVDIVEARTREIIENVKSLIPDEYSEKLLGGIILTGGGSNMNNIERAFRLYTHIEKIRTAKFVNDTIKSTNPLVNAKDGRLCTVLAILAKGDQNCAGSDIASSLFEGIQTTQQGQATPTAQATSAKATNGRIIDDAAKEKTQDNAKADDNGRVKVESSTRNEQNDKPKQPHKLLNKFKVLFRKITSPDEE
;
A
#
# COMPACT_ATOMS: atom_id res chain seq x y z
N LYS A 1 19.93 -14.98 -8.25
CA LYS A 1 20.36 -13.87 -7.35
C LYS A 1 19.45 -13.75 -6.11
N THR A 2 18.12 -13.59 -6.24
CA THR A 2 17.19 -13.37 -5.11
C THR A 2 17.21 -14.52 -4.11
N VAL A 3 17.11 -15.78 -4.57
CA VAL A 3 17.16 -16.97 -3.70
C VAL A 3 18.47 -17.02 -2.91
N GLN A 4 19.59 -16.76 -3.57
CA GLN A 4 20.90 -16.77 -2.91
C GLN A 4 21.04 -15.64 -1.88
N ALA A 5 20.54 -14.45 -2.20
CA ALA A 5 20.51 -13.33 -1.24
C ALA A 5 19.66 -13.67 -0.02
N LEU A 6 18.46 -14.24 -0.22
CA LEU A 6 17.58 -14.69 0.85
C LEU A 6 18.26 -15.75 1.72
N SER A 7 18.81 -16.80 1.11
CA SER A 7 19.52 -17.86 1.83
C SER A 7 20.73 -17.33 2.63
N ASN A 8 21.47 -16.36 2.09
CA ASN A 8 22.59 -15.74 2.79
C ASN A 8 22.14 -14.91 3.99
N ILE A 9 21.03 -14.16 3.85
CA ILE A 9 20.47 -13.37 4.96
C ILE A 9 20.00 -14.31 6.07
N ILE A 10 19.26 -15.35 5.74
CA ILE A 10 18.78 -16.34 6.72
C ILE A 10 19.95 -17.00 7.45
N LYS A 11 20.98 -17.48 6.74
CA LYS A 11 22.17 -18.06 7.37
C LYS A 11 22.86 -17.09 8.34
N LYS A 12 22.96 -15.80 7.98
CA LYS A 12 23.52 -14.78 8.88
C LYS A 12 22.66 -14.60 10.13
N LEU A 13 21.34 -14.57 9.97
CA LEU A 13 20.40 -14.45 11.09
C LEU A 13 20.47 -15.67 12.01
N GLU A 14 20.45 -16.89 11.45
CA GLU A 14 20.60 -18.16 12.19
C GLU A 14 21.91 -18.20 12.98
N ALA A 15 23.03 -17.77 12.37
CA ALA A 15 24.31 -17.71 13.03
C ALA A 15 24.32 -16.72 14.21
N THR A 16 23.61 -15.59 14.07
CA THR A 16 23.49 -14.57 15.13
C THR A 16 22.58 -15.03 16.25
N LEU A 17 21.43 -15.62 15.90
CA LEU A 17 20.40 -16.08 16.85
C LEU A 17 20.72 -17.44 17.47
N LYS A 18 21.68 -18.20 16.88
CA LYS A 18 22.01 -19.59 17.23
C LYS A 18 20.81 -20.54 17.18
N THR A 19 19.83 -20.19 16.34
CA THR A 19 18.57 -20.91 16.19
C THR A 19 18.23 -20.99 14.71
N ARG A 20 17.62 -22.10 14.28
CA ARG A 20 17.17 -22.29 12.91
C ARG A 20 15.87 -21.52 12.65
N ILE A 21 15.81 -20.83 11.49
CA ILE A 21 14.62 -20.15 11.00
C ILE A 21 13.96 -21.03 9.96
N THR A 22 12.78 -21.54 10.24
CA THR A 22 12.02 -22.46 9.36
C THR A 22 10.87 -21.78 8.63
N HIS A 23 10.35 -20.69 9.18
CA HIS A 23 9.23 -19.94 8.62
C HIS A 23 9.40 -18.44 8.87
N VAL A 24 8.68 -17.64 8.09
CA VAL A 24 8.75 -16.17 8.14
C VAL A 24 7.41 -15.53 7.82
N TYR A 25 7.22 -14.31 8.28
CA TYR A 25 6.16 -13.42 7.80
C TYR A 25 6.69 -12.61 6.63
N VAL A 26 5.86 -12.44 5.59
CA VAL A 26 6.27 -11.73 4.37
C VAL A 26 5.38 -10.54 4.13
N GLY A 27 5.99 -9.35 3.98
CA GLY A 27 5.32 -8.17 3.47
C GLY A 27 5.36 -8.12 1.96
N PHE A 28 4.19 -7.96 1.36
CA PHE A 28 4.03 -7.83 -0.09
C PHE A 28 3.73 -6.38 -0.45
N GLY A 29 4.58 -5.78 -1.29
CA GLY A 29 4.50 -4.37 -1.67
C GLY A 29 5.17 -4.08 -3.01
N GLY A 30 5.19 -2.82 -3.41
CA GLY A 30 5.90 -2.34 -4.60
C GLY A 30 5.00 -2.13 -5.82
N GLN A 31 5.61 -1.92 -6.99
CA GLN A 31 4.96 -1.43 -8.22
C GLN A 31 3.85 -2.33 -8.79
N SER A 32 3.80 -3.60 -8.38
CA SER A 32 2.79 -4.52 -8.88
C SER A 32 1.44 -4.42 -8.15
N ILE A 33 1.36 -3.68 -7.06
CA ILE A 33 0.12 -3.53 -6.28
C ILE A 33 -0.69 -2.35 -6.79
N ILE A 34 -1.99 -2.60 -7.01
CA ILE A 34 -2.96 -1.58 -7.38
C ILE A 34 -4.33 -1.90 -6.79
N GLY A 35 -5.04 -0.86 -6.35
CA GLY A 35 -6.44 -0.95 -5.96
C GLY A 35 -7.37 -0.66 -7.14
N VAL A 36 -8.26 -1.58 -7.48
CA VAL A 36 -9.23 -1.46 -8.57
C VAL A 36 -10.65 -1.56 -8.00
N LYS A 37 -11.48 -0.54 -8.26
CA LYS A 37 -12.89 -0.57 -7.86
C LYS A 37 -13.66 -1.52 -8.75
N ASN A 38 -14.56 -2.29 -8.14
CA ASN A 38 -15.48 -3.17 -8.82
C ASN A 38 -16.87 -3.09 -8.18
N THR A 39 -17.92 -3.29 -8.97
CA THR A 39 -19.30 -3.31 -8.50
C THR A 39 -19.96 -4.59 -8.96
N ASN A 40 -20.52 -5.35 -8.02
CA ASN A 40 -21.35 -6.49 -8.29
C ASN A 40 -22.81 -6.16 -7.95
N VAL A 41 -23.72 -6.60 -8.81
CA VAL A 41 -25.14 -6.33 -8.70
C VAL A 41 -25.91 -7.64 -8.62
N ARG A 42 -26.87 -7.71 -7.70
CA ARG A 42 -27.86 -8.77 -7.59
C ARG A 42 -29.24 -8.18 -7.75
N GLU A 43 -29.96 -8.60 -8.78
CA GLU A 43 -31.35 -8.27 -8.98
C GLU A 43 -32.23 -9.41 -8.43
N LEU A 44 -33.29 -9.04 -7.73
CA LEU A 44 -34.25 -9.97 -7.14
C LEU A 44 -35.56 -9.91 -7.94
N SER A 45 -36.11 -11.07 -8.28
CA SER A 45 -37.36 -11.16 -9.05
C SER A 45 -38.57 -10.61 -8.29
N THR A 46 -38.51 -10.68 -6.97
CA THR A 46 -39.50 -10.12 -6.04
C THR A 46 -38.79 -9.33 -4.98
N GLU A 47 -39.45 -8.33 -4.41
CA GLU A 47 -38.91 -7.62 -3.24
C GLU A 47 -38.70 -8.60 -2.10
N SER A 48 -37.48 -8.66 -1.58
CA SER A 48 -37.05 -9.57 -0.52
C SER A 48 -36.11 -8.87 0.43
N GLU A 49 -36.09 -9.30 1.68
CA GLU A 49 -35.12 -8.79 2.64
C GLU A 49 -33.72 -9.28 2.31
N VAL A 50 -32.74 -8.37 2.42
CA VAL A 50 -31.32 -8.69 2.24
C VAL A 50 -30.89 -9.67 3.34
N THR A 51 -30.37 -10.82 2.96
CA THR A 51 -29.79 -11.79 3.88
C THR A 51 -28.28 -11.67 3.95
N GLN A 52 -27.67 -12.19 5.03
CA GLN A 52 -26.20 -12.27 5.13
C GLN A 52 -25.61 -13.12 3.99
N ASP A 53 -26.32 -14.16 3.54
CA ASP A 53 -25.86 -15.00 2.44
C ASP A 53 -25.82 -14.23 1.12
N MET A 54 -26.76 -13.34 0.84
CA MET A 54 -26.72 -12.48 -0.35
C MET A 54 -25.49 -11.55 -0.33
N ILE A 55 -25.10 -11.04 0.84
CA ILE A 55 -23.91 -10.22 1.02
C ILE A 55 -22.65 -11.04 0.80
N ASN A 56 -22.60 -12.25 1.36
CA ASN A 56 -21.47 -13.17 1.18
C ASN A 56 -21.33 -13.58 -0.29
N GLU A 57 -22.42 -13.89 -0.98
CA GLU A 57 -22.43 -14.22 -2.41
C GLU A 57 -21.92 -13.06 -3.28
N LEU A 58 -22.26 -11.81 -2.97
CA LEU A 58 -21.69 -10.65 -3.68
C LEU A 58 -20.17 -10.55 -3.50
N MET A 59 -19.68 -10.79 -2.29
CA MET A 59 -18.23 -10.79 -2.01
C MET A 59 -17.54 -11.97 -2.70
N ASP A 60 -18.12 -13.17 -2.68
CA ASP A 60 -17.57 -14.35 -3.34
C ASP A 60 -17.56 -14.19 -4.86
N ALA A 61 -18.62 -13.62 -5.43
CA ALA A 61 -18.65 -13.25 -6.84
C ALA A 61 -17.56 -12.23 -7.19
N ASN A 62 -17.32 -11.26 -6.31
CA ASN A 62 -16.24 -10.28 -6.48
C ASN A 62 -14.85 -10.96 -6.42
N ARG A 63 -14.62 -11.84 -5.46
CA ARG A 63 -13.34 -12.56 -5.31
C ARG A 63 -13.05 -13.55 -6.44
N SER A 64 -14.10 -14.08 -7.07
CA SER A 64 -13.98 -15.00 -8.21
C SER A 64 -13.71 -14.29 -9.55
N MET A 65 -13.70 -12.96 -9.57
CA MET A 65 -13.38 -12.19 -10.77
C MET A 65 -11.96 -12.44 -11.24
N GLN A 66 -11.79 -12.57 -12.55
CA GLN A 66 -10.49 -12.78 -13.15
C GLN A 66 -10.00 -11.49 -13.81
N TYR A 67 -8.78 -11.13 -13.50
CA TYR A 67 -8.07 -10.02 -14.12
C TYR A 67 -6.93 -10.56 -14.99
N PRO A 68 -6.76 -10.09 -16.24
CA PRO A 68 -5.64 -10.50 -17.10
C PRO A 68 -4.30 -10.26 -16.38
N ASP A 69 -3.45 -11.30 -16.33
CA ASP A 69 -2.12 -11.27 -15.72
C ASP A 69 -2.03 -10.82 -14.26
N GLN A 70 -3.17 -10.62 -13.62
CA GLN A 70 -3.26 -10.18 -12.22
C GLN A 70 -4.06 -11.18 -11.38
N GLN A 71 -3.88 -11.11 -10.08
CA GLN A 71 -4.70 -11.83 -9.11
C GLN A 71 -5.13 -10.90 -7.99
N ILE A 72 -6.27 -11.21 -7.40
CA ILE A 72 -6.78 -10.52 -6.22
C ILE A 72 -5.98 -11.03 -5.01
N LEU A 73 -5.35 -10.10 -4.27
CA LEU A 73 -4.71 -10.38 -2.99
C LEU A 73 -5.70 -10.23 -1.84
N ASP A 74 -6.55 -9.21 -1.94
CA ASP A 74 -7.59 -8.91 -0.95
C ASP A 74 -8.70 -8.08 -1.60
N ALA A 75 -9.88 -8.07 -0.98
CA ALA A 75 -11.04 -7.30 -1.42
C ALA A 75 -11.67 -6.58 -0.22
N VAL A 76 -11.74 -5.27 -0.32
CA VAL A 76 -12.31 -4.38 0.71
C VAL A 76 -13.70 -3.94 0.27
N THR A 77 -14.72 -4.14 1.10
CA THR A 77 -16.04 -3.57 0.86
C THR A 77 -15.99 -2.06 1.06
N LEU A 78 -16.39 -1.30 0.06
CA LEU A 78 -16.49 0.15 0.13
C LEU A 78 -17.83 0.60 0.70
N GLU A 79 -18.91 0.08 0.12
CA GLU A 79 -20.29 0.40 0.47
C GLU A 79 -21.25 -0.53 -0.25
N TYR A 80 -22.49 -0.57 0.22
CA TYR A 80 -23.62 -1.21 -0.47
C TYR A 80 -24.59 -0.17 -1.01
N LYS A 81 -25.37 -0.54 -2.02
CA LYS A 81 -26.56 0.20 -2.45
C LYS A 81 -27.77 -0.72 -2.45
N VAL A 82 -28.82 -0.25 -1.83
CA VAL A 82 -30.14 -0.89 -1.80
C VAL A 82 -31.10 -0.01 -2.60
N ASP A 83 -31.61 -0.51 -3.71
CA ASP A 83 -32.49 0.24 -4.62
C ASP A 83 -31.98 1.66 -4.93
N ASN A 84 -30.66 1.76 -5.25
CA ASN A 84 -29.91 2.99 -5.52
C ASN A 84 -29.62 3.90 -4.29
N GLN A 85 -29.97 3.50 -3.07
CA GLN A 85 -29.63 4.24 -1.86
C GLN A 85 -28.36 3.67 -1.22
N TYR A 86 -27.40 4.53 -0.93
CA TYR A 86 -26.13 4.13 -0.31
C TYR A 86 -26.29 3.72 1.14
N GLN A 87 -25.71 2.56 1.49
CA GLN A 87 -25.58 2.03 2.83
C GLN A 87 -24.11 1.83 3.16
N ALA A 88 -23.66 2.40 4.28
CA ALA A 88 -22.26 2.26 4.72
C ALA A 88 -22.02 0.91 5.42
N GLU A 89 -23.06 0.34 6.03
CA GLU A 89 -23.02 -0.95 6.73
C GLU A 89 -23.76 -2.01 5.93
N PRO A 90 -23.50 -3.32 6.18
CA PRO A 90 -24.22 -4.39 5.54
C PRO A 90 -25.74 -4.25 5.77
N PRO A 91 -26.56 -4.12 4.72
CA PRO A 91 -27.98 -3.79 4.84
C PRO A 91 -28.85 -5.04 5.11
N VAL A 92 -28.47 -5.89 6.05
CA VAL A 92 -29.20 -7.10 6.40
C VAL A 92 -30.59 -6.75 6.97
N GLY A 93 -31.64 -7.42 6.49
CA GLY A 93 -33.03 -7.17 6.90
C GLY A 93 -33.72 -6.02 6.16
N VAL A 94 -33.02 -5.31 5.27
CA VAL A 94 -33.62 -4.24 4.47
C VAL A 94 -34.30 -4.84 3.24
N PRO A 95 -35.59 -4.57 2.99
CA PRO A 95 -36.26 -5.03 1.78
C PRO A 95 -35.70 -4.31 0.56
N CYS A 96 -35.45 -5.06 -0.52
CA CYS A 96 -34.97 -4.50 -1.78
C CYS A 96 -35.32 -5.36 -3.00
N LYS A 97 -35.28 -4.74 -4.18
CA LYS A 97 -35.32 -5.41 -5.48
C LYS A 97 -33.95 -5.48 -6.13
N ARG A 98 -33.03 -4.57 -5.75
CA ARG A 98 -31.69 -4.50 -6.30
C ARG A 98 -30.65 -4.22 -5.20
N LEU A 99 -29.71 -5.14 -5.04
CA LEU A 99 -28.59 -5.02 -4.13
C LEU A 99 -27.29 -4.88 -4.92
N GLU A 100 -26.55 -3.80 -4.69
CA GLU A 100 -25.22 -3.59 -5.25
C GLU A 100 -24.17 -3.62 -4.14
N GLY A 101 -23.04 -4.32 -4.37
CA GLY A 101 -21.86 -4.27 -3.55
C GLY A 101 -20.72 -3.58 -4.31
N ASN A 102 -20.19 -2.50 -3.74
CA ASN A 102 -19.01 -1.80 -4.26
C ASN A 102 -17.78 -2.26 -3.50
N PHE A 103 -16.78 -2.70 -4.22
CA PHE A 103 -15.56 -3.28 -3.68
C PHE A 103 -14.31 -2.57 -4.20
N LEU A 104 -13.25 -2.58 -3.40
CA LEU A 104 -11.90 -2.25 -3.83
C LEU A 104 -11.07 -3.54 -3.82
N ASN A 105 -10.78 -4.07 -5.00
CA ASN A 105 -9.92 -5.24 -5.16
C ASN A 105 -8.46 -4.79 -5.17
N ILE A 106 -7.65 -5.36 -4.29
CA ILE A 106 -6.21 -5.14 -4.25
C ILE A 106 -5.57 -6.23 -5.10
N LEU A 107 -5.04 -5.82 -6.24
CA LEU A 107 -4.48 -6.69 -7.24
C LEU A 107 -2.96 -6.67 -7.21
N CYS A 108 -2.35 -7.76 -7.67
CA CYS A 108 -0.93 -7.81 -8.02
C CYS A 108 -0.69 -8.62 -9.29
N ARG A 109 0.46 -8.45 -9.91
CA ARG A 109 0.89 -9.30 -11.04
C ARG A 109 1.04 -10.75 -10.56
N ARG A 110 0.29 -11.67 -11.19
CA ARG A 110 0.29 -13.11 -10.86
C ARG A 110 1.70 -13.72 -10.90
N GLU A 111 2.47 -13.34 -11.91
CA GLU A 111 3.83 -13.85 -12.04
C GLU A 111 4.75 -13.39 -10.91
N PHE A 112 4.65 -12.12 -10.48
CA PHE A 112 5.46 -11.62 -9.37
C PHE A 112 5.14 -12.38 -8.08
N TYR A 113 3.86 -12.60 -7.79
CA TYR A 113 3.41 -13.39 -6.64
C TYR A 113 3.96 -14.83 -6.67
N ARG A 114 3.84 -15.53 -7.83
CA ARG A 114 4.38 -16.88 -7.99
C ARG A 114 5.90 -16.93 -7.84
N ARG A 115 6.61 -15.96 -8.43
CA ARG A 115 8.07 -15.87 -8.32
C ARG A 115 8.50 -15.64 -6.87
N LEU A 116 7.79 -14.80 -6.13
CA LEU A 116 8.08 -14.56 -4.73
C LEU A 116 7.95 -15.86 -3.92
N LYS A 117 6.82 -16.55 -4.00
CA LYS A 117 6.63 -17.85 -3.35
C LYS A 117 7.74 -18.84 -3.71
N LYS A 118 8.01 -19.02 -5.00
CA LYS A 118 9.07 -19.91 -5.48
C LYS A 118 10.45 -19.57 -4.91
N CYS A 119 10.75 -18.30 -4.64
CA CYS A 119 12.02 -17.91 -4.03
C CYS A 119 12.15 -18.43 -2.58
N PHE A 120 11.08 -18.37 -1.80
CA PHE A 120 11.06 -18.90 -0.44
C PHE A 120 11.09 -20.43 -0.44
N ASP A 121 10.34 -21.09 -1.31
CA ASP A 121 10.37 -22.55 -1.47
C ASP A 121 11.78 -23.04 -1.81
N GLN A 122 12.46 -22.38 -2.77
CA GLN A 122 13.83 -22.72 -3.16
C GLN A 122 14.86 -22.40 -2.06
N ALA A 123 14.56 -21.50 -1.15
CA ALA A 123 15.39 -21.23 0.01
C ALA A 123 15.09 -22.17 1.19
N ASN A 124 14.15 -23.12 1.05
CA ASN A 124 13.65 -24.02 2.10
C ASN A 124 13.11 -23.26 3.34
N ILE A 125 12.37 -22.19 3.10
CA ILE A 125 11.75 -21.37 4.15
C ILE A 125 10.26 -21.30 3.88
N SER A 126 9.46 -21.70 4.85
CA SER A 126 8.01 -21.62 4.76
C SER A 126 7.54 -20.18 5.00
N ILE A 127 6.56 -19.75 4.22
CA ILE A 127 5.85 -18.51 4.49
C ILE A 127 4.70 -18.84 5.44
N LEU A 128 4.73 -18.28 6.65
CA LEU A 128 3.66 -18.47 7.63
C LEU A 128 2.43 -17.66 7.22
N ASP A 129 2.65 -16.37 6.99
CA ASP A 129 1.63 -15.45 6.47
C ASP A 129 2.23 -14.41 5.54
N MET A 130 1.38 -13.90 4.64
CA MET A 130 1.70 -12.78 3.76
C MET A 130 0.76 -11.61 4.03
N TYR A 131 1.33 -10.44 4.25
CA TYR A 131 0.59 -9.21 4.50
C TYR A 131 0.78 -8.21 3.37
N ILE A 132 -0.27 -7.50 3.01
CA ILE A 132 -0.17 -6.35 2.11
C ILE A 132 0.50 -5.22 2.88
N SER A 133 1.77 -4.93 2.56
CA SER A 133 2.61 -3.99 3.29
C SER A 133 1.97 -2.62 3.52
N PRO A 134 1.33 -1.97 2.53
CA PRO A 134 0.65 -0.70 2.74
C PRO A 134 -0.47 -0.74 3.78
N LEU A 135 -1.20 -1.86 3.89
CA LEU A 135 -2.26 -2.02 4.88
C LEU A 135 -1.70 -2.25 6.28
N ALA A 136 -0.71 -3.13 6.41
CA ALA A 136 -0.01 -3.33 7.68
C ALA A 136 0.60 -2.02 8.19
N LEU A 137 1.26 -1.27 7.30
CA LEU A 137 1.83 0.03 7.61
C LEU A 137 0.76 1.03 8.10
N ALA A 138 -0.38 1.12 7.38
CA ALA A 138 -1.47 2.00 7.76
C ALA A 138 -2.06 1.69 9.14
N ASP A 139 -2.15 0.41 9.49
CA ASP A 139 -2.63 0.00 10.81
C ASP A 139 -1.69 0.40 11.94
N SER A 140 -0.38 0.44 11.66
CA SER A 140 0.64 0.73 12.66
C SER A 140 1.02 2.21 12.79
N VAL A 141 0.74 3.06 11.77
CA VAL A 141 1.15 4.48 11.80
C VAL A 141 0.00 5.48 11.81
N LEU A 142 -1.21 5.06 11.42
CA LEU A 142 -2.40 5.89 11.44
C LEU A 142 -3.18 5.70 12.74
N THR A 143 -3.81 6.77 13.20
CA THR A 143 -4.78 6.71 14.29
C THR A 143 -6.19 6.40 13.74
N ASP A 144 -7.07 5.86 14.58
CA ASP A 144 -8.45 5.60 14.20
C ASP A 144 -9.20 6.90 13.83
N SER A 145 -8.86 8.01 14.48
CA SER A 145 -9.44 9.32 14.17
C SER A 145 -9.04 9.80 12.78
N GLU A 146 -7.80 9.57 12.35
CA GLU A 146 -7.33 9.89 11.00
C GLU A 146 -8.02 9.02 9.94
N LYS A 147 -8.08 7.70 10.17
CA LYS A 147 -8.77 6.78 9.25
C LYS A 147 -10.26 7.11 9.13
N ARG A 148 -10.89 7.51 10.26
CA ARG A 148 -12.32 7.86 10.29
C ARG A 148 -12.60 9.18 9.61
N GLY A 149 -11.83 10.21 9.95
CA GLY A 149 -12.00 11.57 9.40
C GLY A 149 -11.54 11.71 7.96
N GLY A 150 -10.80 10.73 7.46
CA GLY A 150 -10.19 10.72 6.13
C GLY A 150 -8.75 11.23 6.14
N CYS A 151 -7.85 10.44 5.56
CA CYS A 151 -6.44 10.79 5.43
C CYS A 151 -5.80 10.11 4.22
N ALA A 152 -4.68 10.67 3.77
CA ALA A 152 -3.81 10.04 2.78
C ALA A 152 -2.49 9.65 3.45
N LEU A 153 -2.19 8.36 3.53
CA LEU A 153 -0.88 7.86 3.93
C LEU A 153 0.01 7.79 2.71
N VAL A 154 1.15 8.45 2.77
CA VAL A 154 2.15 8.51 1.69
C VAL A 154 3.46 7.91 2.22
N ASP A 155 3.80 6.71 1.74
CA ASP A 155 5.07 6.05 2.05
C ASP A 155 6.10 6.42 0.96
N LEU A 156 7.02 7.31 1.31
CA LEU A 156 8.10 7.79 0.45
C LEU A 156 9.29 6.83 0.54
N GLY A 157 9.26 5.78 -0.27
CA GLY A 157 10.34 4.80 -0.36
C GLY A 157 11.51 5.27 -1.23
N ALA A 158 12.46 4.35 -1.47
CA ALA A 158 13.58 4.58 -2.37
C ALA A 158 13.16 4.53 -3.84
N ASP A 159 12.52 3.43 -4.27
CA ASP A 159 12.16 3.20 -5.66
C ASP A 159 10.69 3.51 -5.96
N THR A 160 9.85 3.57 -4.94
CA THR A 160 8.41 3.78 -5.08
C THR A 160 7.87 4.72 -4.01
N THR A 161 6.79 5.40 -4.37
CA THR A 161 5.93 6.12 -3.43
C THR A 161 4.56 5.46 -3.42
N THR A 162 4.10 5.01 -2.26
CA THR A 162 2.79 4.36 -2.09
C THR A 162 1.79 5.33 -1.48
N VAL A 163 0.60 5.43 -2.08
CA VAL A 163 -0.48 6.29 -1.61
C VAL A 163 -1.68 5.43 -1.23
N SER A 164 -2.07 5.49 0.04
CA SER A 164 -3.24 4.81 0.60
C SER A 164 -4.21 5.84 1.17
N ILE A 165 -5.42 5.93 0.62
CA ILE A 165 -6.43 6.90 1.06
C ILE A 165 -7.47 6.19 1.89
N PHE A 166 -7.68 6.66 3.11
CA PHE A 166 -8.70 6.16 4.04
C PHE A 166 -9.79 7.20 4.26
N HIS A 167 -11.01 6.75 4.42
CA HIS A 167 -12.14 7.56 4.87
C HIS A 167 -13.20 6.66 5.50
N ARG A 168 -13.73 7.05 6.66
CA ARG A 168 -14.67 6.25 7.47
C ARG A 168 -14.11 4.87 7.84
N ASN A 169 -12.83 4.81 8.19
CA ASN A 169 -12.06 3.59 8.51
C ASN A 169 -11.92 2.60 7.32
N ILE A 170 -12.30 2.97 6.12
CA ILE A 170 -12.26 2.11 4.93
C ILE A 170 -11.17 2.62 3.99
N LEU A 171 -10.35 1.71 3.45
CA LEU A 171 -9.43 2.02 2.36
C LEU A 171 -10.23 2.33 1.11
N ARG A 172 -10.08 3.55 0.59
CA ARG A 172 -10.80 4.05 -0.60
C ARG A 172 -9.98 3.98 -1.88
N LYS A 173 -8.66 4.06 -1.75
CA LYS A 173 -7.73 3.98 -2.88
C LYS A 173 -6.38 3.47 -2.40
N LEU A 174 -5.75 2.65 -3.22
CA LEU A 174 -4.37 2.20 -3.07
C LEU A 174 -3.68 2.31 -4.43
N SER A 175 -2.57 3.03 -4.48
CA SER A 175 -1.80 3.21 -5.70
C SER A 175 -0.31 3.29 -5.37
N VAL A 176 0.52 2.81 -6.29
CA VAL A 176 1.98 2.86 -6.18
C VAL A 176 2.54 3.62 -7.36
N ILE A 177 3.29 4.67 -7.08
CA ILE A 177 4.01 5.49 -8.06
C ILE A 177 5.40 4.89 -8.20
N PRO A 178 5.89 4.61 -9.43
CA PRO A 178 7.24 4.06 -9.66
C PRO A 178 8.33 5.16 -9.58
N LEU A 179 8.20 6.06 -8.63
CA LEU A 179 9.14 7.12 -8.31
C LEU A 179 9.34 7.17 -6.80
N GLY A 180 10.58 7.33 -6.37
CA GLY A 180 10.95 7.45 -4.98
C GLY A 180 12.24 8.26 -4.80
N SER A 181 12.79 8.27 -3.60
CA SER A 181 13.95 9.11 -3.26
C SER A 181 15.24 8.72 -4.01
N ALA A 182 15.35 7.48 -4.53
CA ALA A 182 16.46 7.06 -5.37
C ALA A 182 16.45 7.74 -6.75
N ASN A 183 15.30 8.22 -7.23
CA ASN A 183 15.24 8.99 -8.47
C ASN A 183 15.96 10.34 -8.31
N ILE A 184 15.89 10.96 -7.12
CA ILE A 184 16.65 12.17 -6.81
C ILE A 184 18.15 11.88 -6.86
N THR A 185 18.58 10.74 -6.29
CA THR A 185 20.00 10.30 -6.34
C THR A 185 20.46 10.12 -7.79
N LYS A 186 19.64 9.48 -8.64
CA LYS A 186 19.95 9.28 -10.06
C LYS A 186 20.04 10.60 -10.83
N ASP A 187 19.19 11.58 -10.51
CA ASP A 187 19.26 12.90 -11.14
C ASP A 187 20.52 13.66 -10.75
N ILE A 188 20.94 13.56 -9.48
CA ILE A 188 22.23 14.10 -9.01
C ILE A 188 23.39 13.34 -9.71
N ALA A 189 23.33 12.02 -9.81
CA ALA A 189 24.36 11.19 -10.44
C ALA A 189 24.50 11.48 -11.93
N SER A 190 23.43 11.97 -12.61
CA SER A 190 23.48 12.38 -14.01
C SER A 190 24.48 13.49 -14.31
N LEU A 191 24.96 14.18 -13.28
CA LEU A 191 26.05 15.16 -13.35
C LEU A 191 27.44 14.52 -13.37
N GLN A 192 27.56 13.24 -13.76
CA GLN A 192 28.81 12.46 -13.77
C GLN A 192 29.36 12.23 -12.35
N ILE A 193 28.47 12.07 -11.38
CA ILE A 193 28.77 11.77 -9.98
C ILE A 193 28.45 10.29 -9.75
N GLU A 194 29.31 9.58 -9.01
CA GLU A 194 29.02 8.19 -8.64
C GLU A 194 27.78 8.11 -7.75
N ASP A 195 26.98 7.04 -7.88
CA ASP A 195 25.73 6.85 -7.13
C ASP A 195 25.92 6.99 -5.62
N GLY A 196 27.04 6.49 -5.07
CA GLY A 196 27.37 6.59 -3.65
C GLY A 196 27.61 8.03 -3.19
N ASP A 197 28.28 8.83 -4.00
CA ASP A 197 28.54 10.24 -3.73
C ASP A 197 27.28 11.08 -3.91
N ALA A 198 26.50 10.78 -4.94
CA ALA A 198 25.21 11.42 -5.17
C ALA A 198 24.25 11.18 -3.99
N GLU A 199 24.19 9.94 -3.47
CA GLU A 199 23.38 9.60 -2.28
C GLU A 199 23.91 10.35 -1.04
N ARG A 200 25.21 10.42 -0.86
CA ARG A 200 25.84 11.17 0.26
C ARG A 200 25.47 12.66 0.19
N LEU A 201 25.56 13.27 -1.00
CA LEU A 201 25.17 14.68 -1.22
C LEU A 201 23.69 14.88 -0.91
N LYS A 202 22.82 14.01 -1.41
CA LYS A 202 21.39 14.04 -1.12
C LYS A 202 21.12 13.99 0.39
N LEU A 203 21.66 13.00 1.09
CA LEU A 203 21.44 12.83 2.52
C LEU A 203 21.95 14.01 3.36
N LYS A 204 23.00 14.70 2.89
CA LYS A 204 23.64 15.80 3.63
C LYS A 204 23.01 17.17 3.34
N TYR A 205 22.63 17.43 2.09
CA TYR A 205 22.30 18.78 1.64
C TYR A 205 20.90 18.93 1.02
N ALA A 206 20.21 17.83 0.68
CA ALA A 206 18.94 17.94 0.01
C ALA A 206 17.86 18.54 0.90
N SER A 207 17.06 19.41 0.28
CA SER A 207 15.86 20.00 0.84
C SER A 207 14.74 19.88 -0.20
N ALA A 208 13.54 19.53 0.24
CA ALA A 208 12.37 19.44 -0.62
C ALA A 208 11.82 20.81 -1.04
N PHE A 209 12.21 21.84 -0.30
CA PHE A 209 11.89 23.24 -0.57
C PHE A 209 12.97 24.12 0.03
N THR A 210 13.49 25.06 -0.74
CA THR A 210 14.47 26.07 -0.31
C THR A 210 13.88 27.45 -0.62
N ASP A 211 13.93 28.34 0.34
CA ASP A 211 13.53 29.72 0.08
C ASP A 211 14.54 30.38 -0.87
N GLY A 212 14.04 31.14 -1.84
CA GLY A 212 14.93 31.81 -2.82
C GLY A 212 15.98 32.72 -2.17
N ASN A 213 15.69 33.27 -1.00
CA ASN A 213 16.62 34.10 -0.23
C ASN A 213 17.74 33.29 0.44
N ASP A 214 17.54 31.95 0.62
CA ASP A 214 18.50 31.06 1.25
C ASP A 214 19.47 30.44 0.22
N ILE A 215 19.25 30.69 -1.09
CA ILE A 215 20.11 30.18 -2.16
C ILE A 215 21.29 31.14 -2.33
N ASP A 216 22.45 30.69 -1.85
CA ASP A 216 23.71 31.40 -2.03
C ASP A 216 24.37 30.98 -3.34
N GLN A 217 24.42 31.90 -4.30
CA GLN A 217 25.02 31.70 -5.63
C GLN A 217 26.53 31.39 -5.57
N ALA A 218 27.22 31.84 -4.53
CA ALA A 218 28.65 31.59 -4.36
C ALA A 218 28.94 30.25 -3.66
N ARG A 219 27.95 29.61 -3.09
CA ARG A 219 28.13 28.39 -2.31
C ARG A 219 28.21 27.15 -3.22
N HIS A 220 29.19 26.31 -2.91
CA HIS A 220 29.40 25.06 -3.61
C HIS A 220 29.41 23.87 -2.62
N TYR A 221 28.95 22.73 -3.06
CA TYR A 221 29.02 21.47 -2.32
C TYR A 221 30.12 20.59 -2.89
N ALA A 222 31.04 20.12 -2.05
CA ALA A 222 32.10 19.23 -2.46
C ALA A 222 31.54 17.84 -2.81
N ILE A 223 31.86 17.37 -3.99
CA ILE A 223 31.60 16.00 -4.46
C ILE A 223 32.72 15.11 -3.98
N ASP A 224 33.95 15.48 -4.35
CA ASP A 224 35.19 14.87 -3.94
C ASP A 224 36.27 15.95 -3.69
N SER A 225 37.56 15.60 -3.70
CA SER A 225 38.67 16.54 -3.45
C SER A 225 38.75 17.66 -4.47
N ASP A 226 38.34 17.41 -5.71
CA ASP A 226 38.62 18.29 -6.87
C ASP A 226 37.34 18.80 -7.54
N ARG A 227 36.16 18.18 -7.26
CA ARG A 227 34.92 18.53 -7.92
C ARG A 227 33.87 19.07 -6.96
N PHE A 228 33.16 20.08 -7.43
CA PHE A 228 32.16 20.79 -6.68
C PHE A 228 30.89 20.97 -7.55
N ILE A 229 29.73 21.07 -6.91
CA ILE A 229 28.48 21.46 -7.54
C ILE A 229 27.98 22.76 -6.92
N GLU A 230 27.50 23.67 -7.76
CA GLU A 230 26.85 24.91 -7.30
C GLU A 230 25.57 24.59 -6.51
N MET A 231 25.38 25.31 -5.40
CA MET A 231 24.19 25.11 -4.54
C MET A 231 22.90 25.30 -5.33
N SER A 232 22.80 26.35 -6.17
CA SER A 232 21.61 26.63 -6.99
C SER A 232 21.25 25.45 -7.88
N LYS A 233 22.22 24.93 -8.63
CA LYS A 233 22.02 23.77 -9.51
C LYS A 233 21.63 22.49 -8.76
N PHE A 234 22.21 22.26 -7.58
CA PHE A 234 21.86 21.12 -6.74
C PHE A 234 20.42 21.24 -6.23
N VAL A 235 20.03 22.43 -5.74
CA VAL A 235 18.66 22.71 -5.26
C VAL A 235 17.65 22.50 -6.39
N ASP A 236 17.90 23.07 -7.58
CA ASP A 236 17.00 22.93 -8.74
C ASP A 236 16.73 21.47 -9.09
N ILE A 237 17.78 20.62 -9.08
CA ILE A 237 17.64 19.17 -9.38
C ILE A 237 16.80 18.47 -8.33
N VAL A 238 17.10 18.71 -7.04
CA VAL A 238 16.42 18.06 -5.92
C VAL A 238 14.95 18.47 -5.88
N GLU A 239 14.67 19.76 -5.97
CA GLU A 239 13.32 20.29 -5.90
C GLU A 239 12.47 19.88 -7.10
N ALA A 240 13.04 19.90 -8.31
CA ALA A 240 12.32 19.47 -9.52
C ALA A 240 11.82 18.04 -9.39
N ARG A 241 12.68 17.10 -8.93
CA ARG A 241 12.28 15.71 -8.74
C ARG A 241 11.32 15.53 -7.57
N THR A 242 11.55 16.21 -6.47
CA THR A 242 10.67 16.17 -5.30
C THR A 242 9.28 16.69 -5.66
N ARG A 243 9.22 17.80 -6.39
CA ARG A 243 7.95 18.37 -6.89
C ARG A 243 7.22 17.37 -7.80
N GLU A 244 7.92 16.72 -8.73
CA GLU A 244 7.31 15.70 -9.61
C GLU A 244 6.70 14.56 -8.78
N ILE A 245 7.39 14.06 -7.75
CA ILE A 245 6.83 13.03 -6.86
C ILE A 245 5.57 13.55 -6.18
N ILE A 246 5.58 14.76 -5.62
CA ILE A 246 4.45 15.34 -4.90
C ILE A 246 3.27 15.60 -5.83
N GLU A 247 3.49 16.12 -7.04
CA GLU A 247 2.43 16.34 -8.04
C GLU A 247 1.79 15.01 -8.47
N ASN A 248 2.57 13.94 -8.60
CA ASN A 248 2.04 12.60 -8.82
C ASN A 248 1.21 12.10 -7.64
N VAL A 249 1.63 12.32 -6.40
CA VAL A 249 0.82 12.02 -5.20
C VAL A 249 -0.49 12.78 -5.24
N LYS A 250 -0.46 14.09 -5.51
CA LYS A 250 -1.65 14.94 -5.62
C LYS A 250 -2.63 14.41 -6.66
N SER A 251 -2.14 14.02 -7.84
CA SER A 251 -2.98 13.48 -8.93
C SER A 251 -3.71 12.18 -8.56
N LEU A 252 -3.20 11.45 -7.58
CA LEU A 252 -3.82 10.24 -7.06
C LEU A 252 -4.88 10.51 -5.99
N ILE A 253 -4.95 11.72 -5.43
CA ILE A 253 -6.01 12.11 -4.50
C ILE A 253 -7.22 12.53 -5.34
N PRO A 254 -8.34 11.77 -5.36
CA PRO A 254 -9.52 12.17 -6.12
C PRO A 254 -10.14 13.44 -5.54
N ASP A 255 -10.70 14.29 -6.40
CA ASP A 255 -11.33 15.56 -6.00
C ASP A 255 -12.43 15.35 -4.94
N GLU A 256 -13.14 14.23 -5.04
CA GLU A 256 -14.18 13.85 -4.06
C GLU A 256 -13.66 13.67 -2.62
N TYR A 257 -12.33 13.45 -2.46
CA TYR A 257 -11.69 13.29 -1.16
C TYR A 257 -10.87 14.51 -0.73
N SER A 258 -10.54 15.44 -1.61
CA SER A 258 -9.67 16.57 -1.28
C SER A 258 -10.20 17.39 -0.08
N GLU A 259 -11.50 17.59 0.01
CA GLU A 259 -12.16 18.25 1.15
C GLU A 259 -12.47 17.31 2.32
N LYS A 260 -12.39 15.98 2.12
CA LYS A 260 -12.71 14.97 3.13
C LYS A 260 -11.49 14.43 3.86
N LEU A 261 -10.29 14.95 3.58
CA LEU A 261 -9.07 14.55 4.27
C LEU A 261 -8.87 15.37 5.56
N LEU A 262 -9.81 15.28 6.51
CA LEU A 262 -9.71 15.98 7.80
C LEU A 262 -8.48 15.53 8.61
N GLY A 263 -7.99 14.31 8.40
CA GLY A 263 -6.71 13.80 8.91
C GLY A 263 -5.50 14.34 8.16
N GLY A 264 -5.69 14.89 6.96
CA GLY A 264 -4.63 15.42 6.11
C GLY A 264 -3.77 14.36 5.44
N ILE A 265 -2.51 14.69 5.17
CA ILE A 265 -1.51 13.78 4.62
C ILE A 265 -0.54 13.35 5.72
N ILE A 266 -0.33 12.05 5.82
CA ILE A 266 0.65 11.45 6.72
C ILE A 266 1.80 10.92 5.87
N LEU A 267 3.01 11.47 6.08
CA LEU A 267 4.23 11.07 5.38
C LEU A 267 4.99 10.04 6.21
N THR A 268 5.52 9.02 5.57
CA THR A 268 6.40 8.02 6.19
C THR A 268 7.42 7.51 5.18
N GLY A 269 8.25 6.54 5.58
CA GLY A 269 9.32 6.03 4.74
C GLY A 269 10.60 6.88 4.80
N GLY A 270 11.69 6.37 4.23
CA GLY A 270 13.00 7.02 4.28
C GLY A 270 13.04 8.40 3.60
N GLY A 271 12.28 8.59 2.51
CA GLY A 271 12.18 9.85 1.79
C GLY A 271 11.50 10.97 2.60
N SER A 272 10.69 10.62 3.60
CA SER A 272 10.04 11.59 4.48
C SER A 272 11.01 12.33 5.43
N ASN A 273 12.27 11.90 5.48
CA ASN A 273 13.32 12.58 6.27
C ASN A 273 13.96 13.77 5.56
N MET A 274 13.64 14.00 4.29
CA MET A 274 14.18 15.16 3.57
C MET A 274 13.75 16.46 4.25
N ASN A 275 14.70 17.39 4.35
CA ASN A 275 14.42 18.70 4.94
C ASN A 275 13.27 19.40 4.19
N ASN A 276 12.43 20.11 4.92
CA ASN A 276 11.29 20.87 4.38
C ASN A 276 10.25 20.04 3.58
N ILE A 277 10.23 18.72 3.71
CA ILE A 277 9.30 17.85 2.96
C ILE A 277 7.82 18.20 3.25
N GLU A 278 7.47 18.48 4.51
CA GLU A 278 6.09 18.87 4.87
C GLU A 278 5.71 20.23 4.25
N ARG A 279 6.66 21.16 4.19
CA ARG A 279 6.45 22.48 3.55
C ARG A 279 6.21 22.31 2.05
N ALA A 280 7.03 21.49 1.38
CA ALA A 280 6.85 21.16 -0.03
C ALA A 280 5.49 20.51 -0.31
N PHE A 281 5.08 19.57 0.52
CA PHE A 281 3.76 18.93 0.38
C PHE A 281 2.64 19.93 0.55
N ARG A 282 2.65 20.81 1.58
CA ARG A 282 1.63 21.88 1.73
C ARG A 282 1.55 22.76 0.49
N LEU A 283 2.71 23.19 -0.01
CA LEU A 283 2.78 24.09 -1.17
C LEU A 283 2.18 23.47 -2.43
N TYR A 284 2.56 22.22 -2.75
CA TYR A 284 2.16 21.61 -4.03
C TYR A 284 0.83 20.88 -3.97
N THR A 285 0.42 20.34 -2.82
CA THR A 285 -0.88 19.66 -2.69
C THR A 285 -2.01 20.62 -2.33
N HIS A 286 -1.72 21.77 -1.70
CA HIS A 286 -2.67 22.70 -1.09
C HIS A 286 -3.47 22.07 0.07
N ILE A 287 -2.92 21.04 0.71
CA ILE A 287 -3.46 20.42 1.92
C ILE A 287 -2.62 20.91 3.10
N GLU A 288 -3.26 21.66 4.02
CA GLU A 288 -2.54 22.29 5.14
C GLU A 288 -2.08 21.30 6.21
N LYS A 289 -2.92 20.29 6.50
CA LYS A 289 -2.64 19.34 7.56
C LYS A 289 -1.71 18.23 7.07
N ILE A 290 -0.43 18.36 7.41
CA ILE A 290 0.60 17.38 7.08
C ILE A 290 1.39 17.03 8.33
N ARG A 291 1.61 15.76 8.57
CA ARG A 291 2.53 15.26 9.60
C ARG A 291 3.40 14.15 9.07
N THR A 292 4.55 13.97 9.67
CA THR A 292 5.46 12.84 9.40
C THR A 292 5.33 11.78 10.50
N ALA A 293 5.08 10.53 10.09
CA ALA A 293 5.12 9.36 10.97
C ALA A 293 6.49 8.68 10.84
N LYS A 294 7.35 8.91 11.82
CA LYS A 294 8.73 8.40 11.83
C LYS A 294 8.87 7.05 12.53
N PHE A 295 7.81 6.59 13.20
CA PHE A 295 7.78 5.31 13.90
C PHE A 295 6.36 4.76 13.95
N VAL A 296 6.23 3.49 14.30
CA VAL A 296 4.93 2.85 14.54
C VAL A 296 4.32 3.30 15.86
N ASN A 297 2.99 3.21 15.99
CA ASN A 297 2.27 3.58 17.22
C ASN A 297 2.52 2.60 18.37
N ASP A 298 2.90 1.36 18.05
CA ASP A 298 3.20 0.33 19.02
C ASP A 298 4.49 0.63 19.81
N THR A 299 4.51 0.27 21.08
CA THR A 299 5.70 0.43 21.92
C THR A 299 6.67 -0.71 21.65
N ILE A 300 7.81 -0.40 21.04
CA ILE A 300 8.86 -1.37 20.72
C ILE A 300 10.06 -1.13 21.63
N LYS A 301 10.51 -2.18 22.33
CA LYS A 301 11.75 -2.17 23.09
C LYS A 301 12.86 -2.81 22.27
N SER A 302 13.92 -2.06 21.98
CA SER A 302 15.06 -2.56 21.23
C SER A 302 16.34 -1.90 21.69
N THR A 303 17.43 -2.66 21.68
CA THR A 303 18.79 -2.13 21.87
C THR A 303 19.47 -1.81 20.54
N ASN A 304 18.85 -2.16 19.41
CA ASN A 304 19.42 -1.93 18.09
C ASN A 304 19.32 -0.44 17.71
N PRO A 305 20.47 0.22 17.40
CA PRO A 305 20.46 1.63 17.03
C PRO A 305 19.60 1.97 15.81
N LEU A 306 19.48 1.05 14.83
CA LEU A 306 18.64 1.26 13.64
C LEU A 306 17.16 1.33 13.98
N VAL A 307 16.70 0.50 14.93
CA VAL A 307 15.30 0.55 15.42
C VAL A 307 15.06 1.83 16.22
N ASN A 308 16.03 2.20 17.05
CA ASN A 308 15.95 3.38 17.92
C ASN A 308 16.12 4.71 17.18
N ALA A 309 16.61 4.69 15.93
CA ALA A 309 16.72 5.89 15.09
C ALA A 309 15.37 6.57 14.83
N LYS A 310 14.26 5.79 14.80
CA LYS A 310 12.90 6.29 14.62
C LYS A 310 12.77 7.27 13.43
N ASP A 311 13.32 6.86 12.28
CA ASP A 311 13.42 7.70 11.08
C ASP A 311 12.47 7.27 9.94
N GLY A 312 11.47 6.46 10.23
CA GLY A 312 10.48 6.00 9.26
C GLY A 312 10.91 4.83 8.37
N ARG A 313 12.22 4.58 8.22
CA ARG A 313 12.74 3.54 7.31
C ARG A 313 12.30 2.12 7.68
N LEU A 314 12.05 1.87 8.94
CA LEU A 314 11.66 0.55 9.45
C LEU A 314 10.16 0.42 9.72
N CYS A 315 9.35 1.46 9.52
CA CYS A 315 7.92 1.42 9.85
C CYS A 315 7.20 0.24 9.20
N THR A 316 7.44 -0.04 7.92
CA THR A 316 6.80 -1.16 7.21
C THR A 316 7.23 -2.52 7.77
N VAL A 317 8.51 -2.72 8.08
CA VAL A 317 9.01 -3.97 8.66
C VAL A 317 8.44 -4.19 10.07
N LEU A 318 8.44 -3.13 10.88
CA LEU A 318 7.89 -3.17 12.24
C LEU A 318 6.38 -3.40 12.23
N ALA A 319 5.67 -2.82 11.28
CA ALA A 319 4.23 -3.03 11.09
C ALA A 319 3.89 -4.49 10.73
N ILE A 320 4.70 -5.12 9.88
CA ILE A 320 4.53 -6.55 9.54
C ILE A 320 4.87 -7.41 10.75
N LEU A 321 5.93 -7.07 11.48
CA LEU A 321 6.31 -7.78 12.71
C LEU A 321 5.20 -7.70 13.77
N ALA A 322 4.54 -6.56 13.92
CA ALA A 322 3.41 -6.39 14.84
C ALA A 322 2.18 -7.25 14.49
N LYS A 323 2.05 -7.70 13.24
CA LYS A 323 0.99 -8.63 12.81
C LYS A 323 1.32 -10.10 13.10
N GLY A 324 2.59 -10.42 13.40
CA GLY A 324 3.02 -11.77 13.68
C GLY A 324 2.54 -12.26 15.04
N ASP A 325 2.09 -13.51 15.10
CA ASP A 325 1.58 -14.19 16.29
C ASP A 325 2.48 -15.36 16.75
N GLN A 326 3.50 -15.68 15.97
CA GLN A 326 4.43 -16.77 16.27
C GLN A 326 5.89 -16.34 16.17
N ASN A 327 6.73 -16.92 17.02
CA ASN A 327 8.17 -16.73 16.94
C ASN A 327 8.78 -17.59 15.83
N CYS A 328 9.35 -16.99 14.80
CA CYS A 328 9.97 -17.70 13.68
C CYS A 328 11.38 -18.25 14.00
N ALA A 329 11.97 -17.89 15.14
CA ALA A 329 13.36 -18.18 15.51
C ALA A 329 13.53 -18.78 16.89
N GLY A 330 12.63 -19.65 17.35
CA GLY A 330 12.74 -20.31 18.65
C GLY A 330 11.41 -20.48 19.38
N SER A 331 11.46 -20.90 20.65
CA SER A 331 10.28 -21.02 21.50
C SER A 331 9.86 -19.64 22.00
N ASP A 332 8.57 -19.38 21.88
CA ASP A 332 7.81 -18.25 22.40
C ASP A 332 8.32 -16.84 22.13
N ILE A 333 7.44 -16.02 21.55
CA ILE A 333 7.65 -14.56 21.48
C ILE A 333 7.70 -14.09 22.92
N ALA A 334 8.87 -13.59 23.35
CA ALA A 334 8.95 -12.90 24.61
C ALA A 334 7.95 -11.74 24.55
N SER A 335 6.88 -11.82 25.34
CA SER A 335 5.82 -10.79 25.48
C SER A 335 6.35 -9.39 25.80
N SER A 336 7.66 -9.27 26.00
CA SER A 336 8.40 -8.04 26.27
C SER A 336 8.76 -7.20 25.03
N LEU A 337 8.55 -7.69 23.79
CA LEU A 337 8.88 -6.91 22.58
C LEU A 337 7.82 -5.84 22.24
N PHE A 338 6.56 -6.14 22.58
CA PHE A 338 5.43 -5.23 22.36
C PHE A 338 4.67 -5.03 23.67
N GLU A 339 4.79 -3.86 24.30
CA GLU A 339 3.90 -3.47 25.39
C GLU A 339 2.65 -2.86 24.78
N GLY A 340 1.50 -3.51 24.94
CA GLY A 340 0.20 -2.99 24.48
C GLY A 340 -0.78 -4.05 24.00
N ILE A 341 -0.32 -5.26 23.68
CA ILE A 341 -1.25 -6.35 23.38
C ILE A 341 -1.66 -7.00 24.70
N GLN A 342 -2.71 -6.46 25.33
CA GLN A 342 -3.43 -7.21 26.35
C GLN A 342 -4.18 -8.36 25.69
N THR A 343 -3.58 -9.54 25.69
CA THR A 343 -4.31 -10.80 25.55
C THR A 343 -5.18 -10.96 26.79
N THR A 344 -6.43 -10.57 26.69
CA THR A 344 -7.47 -10.99 27.65
C THR A 344 -7.74 -12.49 27.44
N GLN A 345 -6.89 -13.33 28.05
CA GLN A 345 -7.31 -14.67 28.39
C GLN A 345 -7.85 -14.63 29.82
N GLN A 346 -9.16 -14.62 29.94
CA GLN A 346 -9.86 -15.31 31.05
C GLN A 346 -11.37 -15.29 30.78
N GLY A 347 -11.99 -16.46 30.92
CA GLY A 347 -13.42 -16.59 31.16
C GLY A 347 -14.15 -17.47 30.17
N GLN A 348 -14.34 -18.72 30.56
CA GLN A 348 -15.38 -19.59 30.04
C GLN A 348 -16.73 -18.87 30.00
N ALA A 349 -17.32 -18.80 28.79
CA ALA A 349 -18.75 -18.54 28.66
C ALA A 349 -19.26 -19.14 27.35
N THR A 350 -20.35 -19.83 27.47
CA THR A 350 -21.23 -20.47 26.48
C THR A 350 -21.51 -19.62 25.24
N PRO A 351 -21.76 -20.24 24.06
CA PRO A 351 -21.94 -19.51 22.82
C PRO A 351 -23.32 -18.88 22.73
N THR A 352 -23.37 -17.58 22.82
CA THR A 352 -24.53 -16.78 22.40
C THR A 352 -24.18 -16.16 21.06
N ALA A 353 -25.00 -16.40 20.06
CA ALA A 353 -24.86 -15.84 18.72
C ALA A 353 -24.82 -14.30 18.79
N GLN A 354 -23.68 -13.72 18.50
CA GLN A 354 -23.54 -12.29 18.26
C GLN A 354 -23.16 -12.05 16.80
N ALA A 355 -23.92 -11.15 16.18
CA ALA A 355 -23.68 -10.62 14.85
C ALA A 355 -22.23 -10.15 14.69
N THR A 356 -21.49 -10.77 13.80
CA THR A 356 -20.17 -10.33 13.41
C THR A 356 -20.28 -9.08 12.54
N SER A 357 -20.07 -7.93 13.16
CA SER A 357 -19.74 -6.70 12.43
C SER A 357 -18.57 -6.98 11.50
N ALA A 358 -18.67 -6.57 10.24
CA ALA A 358 -17.62 -6.68 9.24
C ALA A 358 -16.33 -6.07 9.79
N LYS A 359 -15.41 -6.90 10.26
CA LYS A 359 -14.06 -6.47 10.60
C LYS A 359 -13.37 -6.02 9.32
N ALA A 360 -12.85 -4.80 9.32
CA ALA A 360 -11.92 -4.33 8.31
C ALA A 360 -10.86 -5.41 8.08
N THR A 361 -10.61 -5.74 6.83
CA THR A 361 -9.64 -6.77 6.44
C THR A 361 -8.29 -6.43 7.06
N ASN A 362 -7.67 -7.41 7.70
CA ASN A 362 -6.38 -7.23 8.40
C ASN A 362 -5.18 -7.11 7.43
N GLY A 363 -5.42 -6.88 6.13
CA GLY A 363 -4.37 -6.83 5.12
C GLY A 363 -3.63 -8.16 4.90
N ARG A 364 -4.18 -9.27 5.39
CA ARG A 364 -3.64 -10.62 5.20
C ARG A 364 -4.01 -11.10 3.80
N ILE A 365 -3.03 -11.60 3.06
CA ILE A 365 -3.26 -12.17 1.72
C ILE A 365 -3.95 -13.53 1.87
N ILE A 366 -5.10 -13.69 1.22
CA ILE A 366 -5.85 -14.93 1.21
C ILE A 366 -5.23 -15.87 0.17
N ASP A 367 -4.80 -17.05 0.61
CA ASP A 367 -4.23 -18.07 -0.26
C ASP A 367 -5.33 -19.01 -0.78
N ASP A 368 -5.68 -18.91 -2.07
CA ASP A 368 -6.67 -19.79 -2.72
C ASP A 368 -6.18 -21.26 -2.89
N ALA A 369 -4.91 -21.53 -2.59
CA ALA A 369 -4.32 -22.87 -2.76
C ALA A 369 -4.91 -23.97 -1.83
N ALA A 370 -5.67 -23.59 -0.82
CA ALA A 370 -6.31 -24.54 0.08
C ALA A 370 -7.66 -25.09 -0.42
N LYS A 371 -8.23 -24.53 -1.50
CA LYS A 371 -9.54 -24.94 -2.04
C LYS A 371 -9.51 -26.04 -3.12
N GLU A 372 -8.34 -26.37 -3.66
CA GLU A 372 -8.25 -27.38 -4.74
C GLU A 372 -8.31 -28.86 -4.30
N LYS A 373 -8.40 -29.16 -3.00
CA LYS A 373 -8.40 -30.56 -2.53
C LYS A 373 -9.75 -31.12 -2.06
N THR A 374 -10.85 -30.42 -2.25
CA THR A 374 -12.19 -30.90 -1.82
C THR A 374 -13.29 -30.70 -2.88
N GLN A 375 -13.00 -30.93 -4.16
CA GLN A 375 -14.04 -31.04 -5.18
C GLN A 375 -13.86 -32.31 -6.01
N ASP A 376 -14.21 -33.44 -5.40
CA ASP A 376 -14.70 -34.61 -6.11
C ASP A 376 -15.99 -35.05 -5.41
N ASN A 377 -17.08 -35.08 -6.19
CA ASN A 377 -18.42 -35.55 -5.89
C ASN A 377 -19.45 -34.53 -5.42
N ALA A 378 -20.08 -33.86 -6.40
CA ALA A 378 -21.56 -33.74 -6.46
C ALA A 378 -21.98 -33.32 -7.88
N LYS A 379 -22.76 -34.18 -8.51
CA LYS A 379 -23.39 -33.98 -9.82
C LYS A 379 -24.65 -33.11 -9.73
N ALA A 380 -24.76 -32.23 -10.79
CA ALA A 380 -25.97 -31.82 -11.52
C ALA A 380 -27.19 -31.29 -10.73
N ASP A 381 -27.67 -30.09 -11.01
CA ASP A 381 -28.64 -29.71 -12.07
C ASP A 381 -29.11 -28.27 -11.88
N ASP A 382 -29.09 -27.61 -12.99
CA ASP A 382 -30.11 -26.80 -13.66
C ASP A 382 -30.39 -25.36 -13.25
N ASN A 383 -30.11 -24.50 -14.25
CA ASN A 383 -30.77 -23.23 -14.58
C ASN A 383 -30.72 -22.04 -13.61
N GLY A 384 -29.70 -21.19 -13.83
CA GLY A 384 -29.74 -19.80 -13.41
C GLY A 384 -28.68 -18.97 -14.13
N ARG A 385 -28.97 -18.49 -15.33
CA ARG A 385 -28.11 -17.58 -16.09
C ARG A 385 -27.86 -16.27 -15.32
N VAL A 386 -26.67 -16.09 -14.80
CA VAL A 386 -26.19 -14.79 -14.36
C VAL A 386 -25.67 -14.02 -15.58
N LYS A 387 -26.31 -12.94 -15.95
CA LYS A 387 -25.79 -11.98 -16.92
C LYS A 387 -24.76 -11.09 -16.24
N VAL A 388 -23.52 -11.20 -16.68
CA VAL A 388 -22.46 -10.25 -16.36
C VAL A 388 -22.51 -9.15 -17.42
N GLU A 389 -23.00 -7.97 -17.07
CA GLU A 389 -22.86 -6.78 -17.92
C GLU A 389 -21.64 -5.98 -17.44
N SER A 390 -20.61 -5.99 -18.24
CA SER A 390 -19.50 -5.05 -18.12
C SER A 390 -19.93 -3.72 -18.75
N SER A 391 -20.27 -2.73 -17.92
CA SER A 391 -20.60 -1.39 -18.40
C SER A 391 -19.31 -0.62 -18.72
N THR A 392 -18.87 -0.71 -19.97
CA THR A 392 -18.02 0.30 -20.60
C THR A 392 -18.95 1.47 -21.01
N ARG A 393 -18.95 2.53 -20.25
CA ARG A 393 -19.60 3.78 -20.64
C ARG A 393 -18.78 4.46 -21.74
N ASN A 394 -19.31 4.48 -22.95
CA ASN A 394 -18.90 5.41 -24.01
C ASN A 394 -19.38 6.81 -23.61
N GLU A 395 -18.45 7.70 -23.31
CA GLU A 395 -18.71 9.14 -23.28
C GLU A 395 -18.57 9.70 -24.70
N GLN A 396 -19.68 10.10 -25.28
CA GLN A 396 -19.68 10.98 -26.45
C GLN A 396 -19.91 12.44 -26.02
N ASN A 397 -18.95 13.26 -26.50
CA ASN A 397 -19.04 14.69 -26.76
C ASN A 397 -19.22 15.66 -25.59
N ASP A 398 -18.07 16.11 -25.05
CA ASP A 398 -17.86 17.57 -24.91
C ASP A 398 -16.38 17.88 -25.10
N LYS A 399 -16.09 18.95 -25.88
CA LYS A 399 -14.72 19.28 -26.29
C LYS A 399 -13.94 19.84 -25.11
N PRO A 400 -12.84 19.21 -24.65
CA PRO A 400 -12.00 19.80 -23.64
C PRO A 400 -10.90 20.67 -24.28
N LYS A 401 -10.63 21.77 -23.58
CA LYS A 401 -9.46 22.63 -23.74
C LYS A 401 -8.18 21.78 -23.70
N GLN A 402 -7.19 22.14 -24.52
CA GLN A 402 -5.94 21.41 -24.75
C GLN A 402 -5.24 20.99 -23.45
N PRO A 403 -4.89 19.73 -23.28
CA PRO A 403 -4.10 19.27 -22.12
C PRO A 403 -2.62 19.61 -22.34
N HIS A 404 -1.98 20.08 -21.28
CA HIS A 404 -0.56 20.40 -21.21
C HIS A 404 0.34 19.25 -21.72
N LYS A 405 1.42 19.58 -22.41
CA LYS A 405 2.41 18.68 -23.02
C LYS A 405 2.99 17.61 -22.06
N LEU A 406 2.88 17.79 -20.76
CA LEU A 406 3.31 16.83 -19.72
C LEU A 406 2.46 15.55 -19.67
N LEU A 407 1.13 15.66 -19.88
CA LEU A 407 0.23 14.50 -19.82
C LEU A 407 0.49 13.50 -20.96
N ASN A 408 0.95 13.99 -22.11
CA ASN A 408 1.29 13.14 -23.24
C ASN A 408 2.62 12.38 -23.03
N LYS A 409 3.58 12.95 -22.30
CA LYS A 409 4.81 12.23 -21.89
C LYS A 409 4.50 11.10 -20.92
N PHE A 410 3.52 11.28 -20.06
CA PHE A 410 3.10 10.27 -19.07
C PHE A 410 2.44 9.05 -19.76
N LYS A 411 1.58 9.28 -20.75
CA LYS A 411 0.97 8.20 -21.54
C LYS A 411 2.02 7.40 -22.34
N VAL A 412 3.06 8.05 -22.82
CA VAL A 412 4.16 7.40 -23.55
C VAL A 412 5.05 6.60 -22.60
N LEU A 413 5.32 7.11 -21.40
CA LEU A 413 6.11 6.40 -20.39
C LEU A 413 5.37 5.16 -19.86
N PHE A 414 4.07 5.29 -19.60
CA PHE A 414 3.22 4.17 -19.15
C PHE A 414 3.13 3.07 -20.21
N ARG A 415 3.09 3.46 -21.50
CA ARG A 415 3.09 2.51 -22.62
C ARG A 415 4.45 1.78 -22.77
N LYS A 416 5.57 2.46 -22.51
CA LYS A 416 6.91 1.83 -22.53
C LYS A 416 7.16 0.85 -21.39
N ILE A 417 6.49 1.04 -20.24
CA ILE A 417 6.63 0.15 -19.08
C ILE A 417 5.71 -1.08 -19.19
N THR A 418 4.66 -1.00 -20.03
CA THR A 418 3.66 -2.08 -20.20
C THR A 418 3.81 -2.87 -21.47
N SER A 419 4.70 -2.48 -22.41
CA SER A 419 5.03 -3.30 -23.58
C SER A 419 6.10 -4.33 -23.21
N PRO A 420 5.94 -5.61 -23.56
CA PRO A 420 7.04 -6.57 -23.48
C PRO A 420 8.11 -6.17 -24.52
N ASP A 421 9.37 -6.14 -24.10
CA ASP A 421 10.49 -6.03 -25.02
C ASP A 421 10.46 -7.25 -25.96
N GLU A 422 10.24 -7.00 -27.23
CA GLU A 422 10.60 -7.92 -28.32
C GLU A 422 12.10 -7.74 -28.53
N GLU A 423 12.88 -8.68 -27.98
CA GLU A 423 14.11 -9.28 -28.53
C GLU A 423 14.62 -10.36 -27.58
#